data_34d13a0f02a6a9c53f39d08725c2ee1b
#
_entry.id   34d13a0f02a6a9c53f39d08725c2ee1b
#
_cell.length_a   1.000
_cell.length_b   1.000
_cell.length_c   1.000
_cell.angle_alpha   90.00
_cell.angle_beta   90.00
_cell.angle_gamma   90.00
#
_symmetry.space_group_name_H-M   'P 1'
#
loop_
_entity.id
_entity.type
_entity.pdbx_description
1 polymer ?
#
loop_
_entity_poly.entity_id
_entity_poly.type
_entity_poly.pdbx_seq_one_letter_code
_entity_poly.pdbx_strand_id
1 'polypeptide(L)'
;MLTIRYLEDVISSLHYSPQPSRFGPRQTEEQKTAIRADFAKLSLDEPSQRALEIISASDRIDYGLVASVVKHITRTATSDEGAILIFMPGVMEIRQCVSELQSAALGAVEILPLHANLTSAEQRRVFISTKPRRKIVVATNVAETSVTIPDVVYVVDGGRVKETQYDADNGLQKLVEVWTSKASGRQRRGRAGRTQPGEVCRIIPQ
;
A
#
# COMPACT_ATOMS: atom_id res chain seq x y z
N MET A 1 -18.09 -11.11 -0.06
CA MET A 1 -17.60 -10.74 -1.41
C MET A 1 -16.33 -9.90 -1.25
N LEU A 2 -15.29 -10.12 -2.05
CA LEU A 2 -14.04 -9.36 -1.99
C LEU A 2 -13.91 -8.54 -3.27
N THR A 3 -13.78 -7.22 -3.14
CA THR A 3 -13.54 -6.31 -4.26
C THR A 3 -12.05 -6.04 -4.37
N ILE A 4 -11.50 -6.06 -5.59
CA ILE A 4 -10.09 -5.72 -5.85
C ILE A 4 -10.06 -4.53 -6.78
N ARG A 5 -9.31 -3.50 -6.42
CA ARG A 5 -9.01 -2.33 -7.24
C ARG A 5 -7.51 -2.24 -7.47
N TYR A 6 -7.13 -2.00 -8.68
CA TYR A 6 -5.74 -1.74 -9.06
C TYR A 6 -5.46 -0.24 -9.10
N LEU A 7 -4.21 0.13 -9.34
CA LEU A 7 -3.75 1.52 -9.32
C LEU A 7 -4.60 2.42 -10.23
N GLU A 8 -4.91 1.97 -11.43
CA GLU A 8 -5.73 2.68 -12.41
C GLU A 8 -7.15 2.96 -11.91
N ASP A 9 -7.79 1.98 -11.26
CA ASP A 9 -9.12 2.14 -10.66
C ASP A 9 -9.08 3.14 -9.50
N VAL A 10 -8.03 3.05 -8.68
CA VAL A 10 -7.83 3.90 -7.50
C VAL A 10 -7.62 5.35 -7.92
N ILE A 11 -6.73 5.60 -8.89
CA ILE A 11 -6.43 6.97 -9.37
C ILE A 11 -7.68 7.59 -9.98
N SER A 12 -8.38 6.87 -10.85
CA SER A 12 -9.59 7.36 -11.49
C SER A 12 -10.68 7.69 -10.47
N SER A 13 -10.92 6.79 -9.50
CA SER A 13 -11.97 6.99 -8.48
C SER A 13 -11.67 8.12 -7.51
N LEU A 14 -10.39 8.40 -7.23
CA LEU A 14 -9.96 9.45 -6.31
C LEU A 14 -9.67 10.80 -7.01
N HIS A 15 -9.62 10.83 -8.34
CA HIS A 15 -9.10 11.96 -9.12
C HIS A 15 -7.75 12.44 -8.57
N TYR A 16 -6.88 11.46 -8.25
CA TYR A 16 -5.61 11.73 -7.57
C TYR A 16 -4.60 12.40 -8.51
N SER A 17 -3.97 13.47 -8.02
CA SER A 17 -2.90 14.17 -8.73
C SER A 17 -1.59 14.07 -7.95
N PRO A 18 -0.64 13.23 -8.37
CA PRO A 18 0.64 13.07 -7.69
C PRO A 18 1.51 14.32 -7.83
N GLN A 19 2.28 14.61 -6.78
CA GLN A 19 3.32 15.63 -6.88
C GLN A 19 4.49 15.09 -7.69
N PRO A 20 5.01 15.82 -8.68
CA PRO A 20 6.18 15.39 -9.42
C PRO A 20 7.37 15.17 -8.48
N SER A 21 7.90 13.95 -8.44
CA SER A 21 9.10 13.67 -7.66
C SER A 21 10.33 14.31 -8.32
N ARG A 22 11.04 15.16 -7.59
CA ARG A 22 12.32 15.73 -8.05
C ARG A 22 13.47 14.70 -8.06
N PHE A 23 13.26 13.54 -7.46
CA PHE A 23 14.26 12.51 -7.21
C PHE A 23 13.75 11.13 -7.65
N GLY A 24 13.64 10.89 -8.93
CA GLY A 24 13.38 9.57 -9.49
C GLY A 24 14.46 9.19 -10.50
N PRO A 25 14.68 7.89 -10.80
CA PRO A 25 15.51 7.48 -11.90
C PRO A 25 14.98 8.14 -13.18
N ARG A 26 15.86 8.72 -13.98
CA ARG A 26 15.51 9.26 -15.29
C ARG A 26 15.16 8.11 -16.21
N GLN A 27 13.88 7.88 -16.44
CA GLN A 27 13.43 6.96 -17.47
C GLN A 27 13.88 7.46 -18.85
N THR A 28 14.25 6.53 -19.71
CA THR A 28 14.52 6.83 -21.11
C THR A 28 13.20 7.21 -21.82
N GLU A 29 13.28 7.97 -22.90
CA GLU A 29 12.08 8.33 -23.69
C GLU A 29 11.36 7.09 -24.26
N GLU A 30 12.10 6.01 -24.52
CA GLU A 30 11.53 4.71 -24.93
C GLU A 30 10.68 4.10 -23.81
N GLN A 31 11.17 4.10 -22.57
CA GLN A 31 10.43 3.61 -21.40
C GLN A 31 9.15 4.42 -21.16
N LYS A 32 9.24 5.74 -21.26
CA LYS A 32 8.07 6.62 -21.13
C LYS A 32 7.05 6.37 -22.23
N THR A 33 7.51 6.16 -23.46
CA THR A 33 6.63 5.90 -24.60
C THR A 33 5.92 4.55 -24.44
N ALA A 34 6.62 3.51 -23.98
CA ALA A 34 6.04 2.20 -23.70
C ALA A 34 4.96 2.28 -22.60
N ILE A 35 5.25 2.95 -21.49
CA ILE A 35 4.30 3.18 -20.39
C ILE A 35 3.05 3.92 -20.89
N ARG A 36 3.22 4.99 -21.69
CA ARG A 36 2.09 5.73 -22.29
C ARG A 36 1.24 4.85 -23.20
N ALA A 37 1.88 4.02 -24.04
CA ALA A 37 1.18 3.12 -24.94
C ALA A 37 0.34 2.08 -24.19
N ASP A 38 0.81 1.60 -23.05
CA ASP A 38 0.06 0.65 -22.21
C ASP A 38 -1.12 1.33 -21.53
N PHE A 39 -0.95 2.53 -21.00
CA PHE A 39 -2.04 3.27 -20.35
C PHE A 39 -3.04 3.88 -21.33
N ALA A 40 -2.64 4.17 -22.56
CA ALA A 40 -3.55 4.65 -23.60
C ALA A 40 -4.63 3.60 -23.98
N LYS A 41 -4.38 2.32 -23.67
CA LYS A 41 -5.37 1.23 -23.86
C LYS A 41 -6.47 1.25 -22.79
N LEU A 42 -6.22 1.95 -21.67
CA LEU A 42 -7.18 2.09 -20.59
C LEU A 42 -8.13 3.26 -20.91
N SER A 43 -9.42 3.05 -20.72
CA SER A 43 -10.44 4.10 -20.91
C SER A 43 -10.46 5.10 -19.73
N LEU A 44 -9.33 5.78 -19.51
CA LEU A 44 -9.14 6.75 -18.43
C LEU A 44 -9.14 8.18 -18.98
N ASP A 45 -9.56 9.13 -18.15
CA ASP A 45 -9.43 10.55 -18.46
C ASP A 45 -7.95 11.00 -18.48
N GLU A 46 -7.67 12.09 -19.16
CA GLU A 46 -6.30 12.59 -19.35
C GLU A 46 -5.58 12.88 -18.01
N PRO A 47 -6.20 13.49 -16.98
CA PRO A 47 -5.58 13.66 -15.67
C PRO A 47 -5.15 12.34 -15.01
N SER A 48 -6.00 11.31 -15.08
CA SER A 48 -5.71 9.97 -14.51
C SER A 48 -4.56 9.28 -15.26
N GLN A 49 -4.53 9.37 -16.59
CA GLN A 49 -3.42 8.84 -17.38
C GLN A 49 -2.10 9.51 -17.02
N ARG A 50 -2.09 10.83 -16.88
CA ARG A 50 -0.88 11.59 -16.46
C ARG A 50 -0.44 11.23 -15.05
N ALA A 51 -1.38 11.02 -14.13
CA ALA A 51 -1.08 10.56 -12.77
C ALA A 51 -0.42 9.17 -12.77
N LEU A 52 -0.94 8.23 -13.57
CA LEU A 52 -0.34 6.90 -13.76
C LEU A 52 1.07 6.97 -14.30
N GLU A 53 1.32 7.81 -15.32
CA GLU A 53 2.66 8.01 -15.87
C GLU A 53 3.65 8.47 -14.79
N ILE A 54 3.27 9.45 -13.97
CA ILE A 54 4.13 10.00 -12.91
C ILE A 54 4.43 8.94 -11.85
N ILE A 55 3.43 8.20 -11.38
CA ILE A 55 3.60 7.17 -10.35
C ILE A 55 4.42 6.00 -10.87
N SER A 56 4.14 5.52 -12.08
CA SER A 56 4.86 4.40 -12.70
C SER A 56 6.29 4.76 -13.09
N ALA A 57 6.58 6.05 -13.28
CA ALA A 57 7.93 6.54 -13.50
C ALA A 57 8.78 6.54 -12.22
N SER A 58 8.17 6.38 -11.06
CA SER A 58 8.86 6.43 -9.76
C SER A 58 9.09 5.03 -9.21
N ASP A 59 10.33 4.76 -8.77
CA ASP A 59 10.65 3.55 -8.00
C ASP A 59 10.27 3.68 -6.52
N ARG A 60 9.66 4.80 -6.13
CA ARG A 60 9.27 5.07 -4.74
C ARG A 60 7.78 4.90 -4.54
N ILE A 61 7.41 4.50 -3.33
CA ILE A 61 6.02 4.48 -2.90
C ILE A 61 5.49 5.92 -2.79
N ASP A 62 4.35 6.19 -3.40
CA ASP A 62 3.62 7.45 -3.21
C ASP A 62 2.78 7.38 -1.93
N TYR A 63 3.33 7.89 -0.83
CA TYR A 63 2.65 7.89 0.47
C TYR A 63 1.42 8.82 0.48
N GLY A 64 1.41 9.87 -0.34
CA GLY A 64 0.26 10.75 -0.52
C GLY A 64 -0.93 10.00 -1.15
N LEU A 65 -0.65 9.13 -2.12
CA LEU A 65 -1.67 8.23 -2.68
C LEU A 65 -2.19 7.26 -1.64
N VAL A 66 -1.30 6.63 -0.84
CA VAL A 66 -1.71 5.75 0.26
C VAL A 66 -2.64 6.48 1.23
N ALA A 67 -2.26 7.69 1.66
CA ALA A 67 -3.07 8.50 2.56
C ALA A 67 -4.42 8.89 1.95
N SER A 68 -4.45 9.18 0.65
CA SER A 68 -5.69 9.51 -0.08
C SER A 68 -6.63 8.31 -0.16
N VAL A 69 -6.11 7.11 -0.41
CA VAL A 69 -6.87 5.85 -0.37
C VAL A 69 -7.46 5.61 1.03
N VAL A 70 -6.65 5.73 2.06
CA VAL A 70 -7.10 5.55 3.46
C VAL A 70 -8.16 6.58 3.81
N LYS A 71 -7.98 7.84 3.43
CA LYS A 71 -8.96 8.91 3.62
C LYS A 71 -10.29 8.63 2.90
N HIS A 72 -10.22 8.11 1.69
CA HIS A 72 -11.41 7.68 0.96
C HIS A 72 -12.13 6.56 1.71
N ILE A 73 -11.42 5.50 2.11
CA ILE A 73 -12.00 4.39 2.88
C ILE A 73 -12.65 4.90 4.18
N THR A 74 -11.99 5.77 4.95
CA THR A 74 -12.52 6.28 6.21
C THR A 74 -13.77 7.13 6.03
N ARG A 75 -13.96 7.75 4.86
CA ARG A 75 -15.12 8.62 4.56
C ARG A 75 -16.29 7.87 3.92
N THR A 76 -16.02 6.82 3.15
CA THR A 76 -17.05 6.12 2.35
C THR A 76 -17.49 4.81 2.97
N ALA A 77 -16.71 4.25 3.90
CA ALA A 77 -17.09 3.03 4.59
C ALA A 77 -18.41 3.20 5.36
N THR A 78 -19.36 2.34 5.07
CA THR A 78 -20.72 2.39 5.62
C THR A 78 -20.81 2.05 7.12
N SER A 79 -19.74 1.48 7.67
CA SER A 79 -19.61 1.23 9.11
C SER A 79 -18.23 1.68 9.59
N ASP A 80 -18.15 2.17 10.83
CA ASP A 80 -16.87 2.44 11.51
C ASP A 80 -16.14 1.12 11.86
N GLU A 81 -16.72 -0.01 11.51
CA GLU A 81 -16.19 -1.33 11.76
C GLU A 81 -15.26 -1.78 10.64
N GLY A 82 -14.19 -2.43 11.04
CA GLY A 82 -13.20 -2.98 10.13
C GLY A 82 -11.90 -2.18 10.07
N ALA A 83 -10.82 -2.91 10.33
CA ALA A 83 -9.48 -2.36 10.27
C ALA A 83 -8.98 -2.22 8.83
N ILE A 84 -8.09 -1.26 8.62
CA ILE A 84 -7.33 -1.09 7.38
C ILE A 84 -5.93 -1.65 7.61
N LEU A 85 -5.49 -2.59 6.78
CA LEU A 85 -4.14 -3.14 6.79
C LEU A 85 -3.37 -2.63 5.57
N ILE A 86 -2.24 -1.96 5.83
CA ILE A 86 -1.39 -1.37 4.79
C ILE A 86 -0.07 -2.14 4.76
N PHE A 87 0.32 -2.67 3.60
CA PHE A 87 1.59 -3.35 3.42
C PHE A 87 2.68 -2.42 2.92
N MET A 88 3.80 -2.36 3.67
CA MET A 88 5.00 -1.59 3.37
C MET A 88 6.24 -2.50 3.34
N PRO A 89 7.26 -2.20 2.53
CA PRO A 89 8.41 -3.08 2.37
C PRO A 89 9.33 -3.14 3.59
N GLY A 90 9.34 -2.13 4.46
CA GLY A 90 10.25 -2.08 5.59
C GLY A 90 9.87 -1.07 6.67
N VAL A 91 10.68 -1.04 7.73
CA VAL A 91 10.43 -0.19 8.93
C VAL A 91 10.50 1.30 8.61
N MET A 92 11.42 1.71 7.72
CA MET A 92 11.54 3.12 7.32
C MET A 92 10.31 3.58 6.54
N GLU A 93 9.82 2.73 5.63
CA GLU A 93 8.63 2.98 4.84
C GLU A 93 7.36 2.97 5.72
N ILE A 94 7.31 2.12 6.76
CA ILE A 94 6.25 2.18 7.78
C ILE A 94 6.25 3.55 8.47
N ARG A 95 7.40 4.04 8.91
CA ARG A 95 7.50 5.34 9.58
C ARG A 95 7.05 6.49 8.69
N GLN A 96 7.46 6.50 7.43
CA GLN A 96 7.06 7.52 6.46
C GLN A 96 5.54 7.46 6.19
N CYS A 97 5.00 6.27 5.99
CA CYS A 97 3.57 6.06 5.81
C CYS A 97 2.77 6.53 7.04
N VAL A 98 3.20 6.18 8.25
CA VAL A 98 2.55 6.62 9.50
C VAL A 98 2.57 8.14 9.63
N SER A 99 3.70 8.79 9.33
CA SER A 99 3.82 10.25 9.35
C SER A 99 2.85 10.93 8.38
N GLU A 100 2.74 10.40 7.15
CA GLU A 100 1.82 10.92 6.14
C GLU A 100 0.36 10.74 6.56
N LEU A 101 0.00 9.55 7.07
CA LEU A 101 -1.34 9.28 7.58
C LEU A 101 -1.74 10.18 8.76
N GLN A 102 -0.81 10.48 9.67
CA GLN A 102 -1.05 11.40 10.79
C GLN A 102 -1.33 12.82 10.31
N SER A 103 -0.72 13.23 9.20
CA SER A 103 -0.92 14.55 8.60
C SER A 103 -2.20 14.65 7.75
N ALA A 104 -2.81 13.53 7.38
CA ALA A 104 -3.87 13.46 6.37
C ALA A 104 -5.29 13.80 6.87
N ALA A 105 -5.48 14.21 8.13
CA ALA A 105 -6.79 14.51 8.73
C ALA A 105 -7.83 13.40 8.50
N LEU A 106 -7.55 12.19 8.98
CA LEU A 106 -8.35 10.99 8.77
C LEU A 106 -9.54 10.83 9.73
N GLY A 107 -9.72 11.75 10.69
CA GLY A 107 -10.75 11.65 11.73
C GLY A 107 -10.33 10.76 12.90
N ALA A 108 -11.29 10.06 13.50
CA ALA A 108 -11.04 9.22 14.69
C ALA A 108 -10.38 7.89 14.30
N VAL A 109 -9.07 7.88 14.12
CA VAL A 109 -8.28 6.70 13.78
C VAL A 109 -7.23 6.37 14.83
N GLU A 110 -6.80 5.12 14.90
CA GLU A 110 -5.61 4.68 15.64
C GLU A 110 -4.67 3.96 14.69
N ILE A 111 -3.46 4.53 14.52
CA ILE A 111 -2.45 4.02 13.59
C ILE A 111 -1.43 3.20 14.38
N LEU A 112 -1.27 1.92 14.01
CA LEU A 112 -0.42 0.96 14.68
C LEU A 112 0.62 0.41 13.70
N PRO A 113 1.93 0.60 13.94
CA PRO A 113 2.97 -0.06 13.18
C PRO A 113 3.04 -1.55 13.54
N LEU A 114 3.40 -2.42 12.57
CA LEU A 114 3.61 -3.85 12.80
C LEU A 114 4.80 -4.37 11.98
N HIS A 115 5.88 -4.74 12.66
CA HIS A 115 7.07 -5.35 12.07
C HIS A 115 7.81 -6.24 13.06
N ALA A 116 8.73 -7.07 12.59
CA ALA A 116 9.42 -8.06 13.40
C ALA A 116 10.26 -7.49 14.56
N ASN A 117 10.73 -6.24 14.42
CA ASN A 117 11.57 -5.60 15.44
C ASN A 117 10.78 -5.02 16.63
N LEU A 118 9.45 -5.11 16.62
CA LEU A 118 8.62 -4.70 17.76
C LEU A 118 8.65 -5.76 18.84
N THR A 119 8.54 -5.31 20.11
CA THR A 119 8.35 -6.23 21.23
C THR A 119 7.03 -6.99 21.12
N SER A 120 6.93 -8.14 21.78
CA SER A 120 5.68 -8.91 21.77
C SER A 120 4.48 -8.14 22.36
N ALA A 121 4.73 -7.19 23.27
CA ALA A 121 3.69 -6.33 23.83
C ALA A 121 3.16 -5.33 22.78
N GLU A 122 4.06 -4.71 22.01
CA GLU A 122 3.70 -3.79 20.93
C GLU A 122 2.97 -4.52 19.79
N GLN A 123 3.46 -5.71 19.40
CA GLN A 123 2.78 -6.53 18.38
C GLN A 123 1.37 -6.93 18.82
N ARG A 124 1.15 -7.22 20.11
CA ARG A 124 -0.18 -7.57 20.63
C ARG A 124 -1.21 -6.45 20.51
N ARG A 125 -0.81 -5.19 20.43
CA ARG A 125 -1.73 -4.06 20.29
C ARG A 125 -2.62 -4.14 19.05
N VAL A 126 -2.15 -4.75 17.95
CA VAL A 126 -2.95 -4.86 16.73
C VAL A 126 -4.15 -5.80 16.86
N PHE A 127 -4.16 -6.68 17.88
CA PHE A 127 -5.28 -7.59 18.16
C PHE A 127 -6.36 -6.96 19.05
N ILE A 128 -6.05 -5.84 19.71
CA ILE A 128 -6.98 -5.18 20.62
C ILE A 128 -7.94 -4.32 19.81
N SER A 129 -9.21 -4.30 20.21
CA SER A 129 -10.19 -3.38 19.62
C SER A 129 -9.82 -1.95 19.95
N THR A 130 -9.88 -1.08 18.97
CA THR A 130 -9.60 0.36 19.11
C THR A 130 -10.86 1.22 19.13
N LYS A 131 -12.05 0.58 19.13
CA LYS A 131 -13.35 1.29 19.13
C LYS A 131 -13.41 2.38 20.21
N PRO A 132 -13.95 3.56 19.91
CA PRO A 132 -14.65 3.93 18.69
C PRO A 132 -13.76 4.39 17.52
N ARG A 133 -12.42 4.33 17.66
CA ARG A 133 -11.48 4.73 16.61
C ARG A 133 -11.28 3.62 15.59
N ARG A 134 -11.22 3.97 14.31
CA ARG A 134 -10.89 2.99 13.26
C ARG A 134 -9.42 2.60 13.36
N LYS A 135 -9.15 1.30 13.41
CA LYS A 135 -7.79 0.74 13.42
C LYS A 135 -7.16 0.82 12.03
N ILE A 136 -5.95 1.35 11.95
CA ILE A 136 -5.10 1.32 10.77
C ILE A 136 -3.80 0.65 11.17
N VAL A 137 -3.49 -0.49 10.56
CA VAL A 137 -2.25 -1.23 10.80
C VAL A 137 -1.33 -1.04 9.60
N VAL A 138 -0.13 -0.49 9.83
CA VAL A 138 0.90 -0.35 8.78
C VAL A 138 1.96 -1.42 9.05
N ALA A 139 2.05 -2.42 8.17
CA ALA A 139 2.80 -3.64 8.42
C ALA A 139 3.80 -3.99 7.31
N THR A 140 4.84 -4.72 7.67
CA THR A 140 5.65 -5.46 6.70
C THR A 140 4.97 -6.79 6.33
N ASN A 141 5.66 -7.62 5.57
CA ASN A 141 5.25 -8.99 5.26
C ASN A 141 4.99 -9.90 6.50
N VAL A 142 5.33 -9.46 7.70
CA VAL A 142 4.95 -10.16 8.95
C VAL A 142 3.43 -10.37 9.07
N ALA A 143 2.64 -9.44 8.54
CA ALA A 143 1.18 -9.56 8.50
C ALA A 143 0.67 -10.44 7.34
N GLU A 144 1.56 -10.94 6.50
CA GLU A 144 1.22 -11.82 5.36
C GLU A 144 0.92 -13.26 5.79
N THR A 145 1.72 -13.77 6.72
CA THR A 145 1.67 -15.19 7.16
C THR A 145 1.63 -15.35 8.66
N SER A 146 2.46 -14.61 9.40
CA SER A 146 2.74 -14.87 10.81
C SER A 146 1.69 -14.30 11.76
N VAL A 147 0.97 -13.26 11.36
CA VAL A 147 0.02 -12.54 12.21
C VAL A 147 -1.35 -12.44 11.53
N THR A 148 -2.39 -12.93 12.20
CA THR A 148 -3.77 -12.77 11.72
C THR A 148 -4.49 -11.72 12.57
N ILE A 149 -4.78 -10.57 11.96
CA ILE A 149 -5.56 -9.50 12.56
C ILE A 149 -7.02 -9.76 12.23
N PRO A 150 -7.89 -9.99 13.23
CA PRO A 150 -9.22 -10.59 12.99
C PRO A 150 -10.22 -9.65 12.31
N ASP A 151 -10.09 -8.36 12.50
CA ASP A 151 -11.04 -7.34 12.08
C ASP A 151 -10.64 -6.60 10.79
N VAL A 152 -9.68 -7.13 10.01
CA VAL A 152 -9.26 -6.51 8.74
C VAL A 152 -10.34 -6.67 7.67
N VAL A 153 -10.80 -5.55 7.16
CA VAL A 153 -11.77 -5.46 6.06
C VAL A 153 -11.11 -4.87 4.81
N TYR A 154 -10.22 -3.90 5.00
CA TYR A 154 -9.56 -3.19 3.91
C TYR A 154 -8.08 -3.53 3.90
N VAL A 155 -7.55 -3.80 2.71
CA VAL A 155 -6.11 -3.99 2.48
C VAL A 155 -5.63 -2.95 1.48
N VAL A 156 -4.55 -2.26 1.81
CA VAL A 156 -3.81 -1.39 0.89
C VAL A 156 -2.44 -2.03 0.67
N ASP A 157 -2.19 -2.48 -0.55
CA ASP A 157 -0.96 -3.19 -0.91
C ASP A 157 -0.04 -2.30 -1.75
N GLY A 158 1.07 -1.84 -1.18
CA GLY A 158 2.09 -1.04 -1.85
C GLY A 158 2.88 -1.82 -2.92
N GLY A 159 2.65 -3.13 -3.06
CA GLY A 159 3.25 -3.98 -4.09
C GLY A 159 4.76 -4.21 -3.95
N ARG A 160 5.38 -3.74 -2.89
CA ARG A 160 6.82 -3.85 -2.64
C ARG A 160 7.12 -4.69 -1.42
N VAL A 161 8.31 -5.30 -1.42
CA VAL A 161 8.88 -6.08 -0.31
C VAL A 161 10.38 -5.92 -0.30
N LYS A 162 11.00 -6.01 0.88
CA LYS A 162 12.45 -6.12 0.99
C LYS A 162 12.85 -7.58 1.18
N GLU A 163 13.73 -8.06 0.32
CA GLU A 163 14.27 -9.42 0.33
C GLU A 163 15.78 -9.39 0.46
N THR A 164 16.33 -10.36 1.20
CA THR A 164 17.77 -10.53 1.28
C THR A 164 18.25 -11.22 0.00
N GLN A 165 19.09 -10.55 -0.76
CA GLN A 165 19.76 -11.10 -1.93
C GLN A 165 21.25 -11.26 -1.65
N TYR A 166 21.83 -12.38 -2.12
CA TYR A 166 23.25 -12.62 -2.02
C TYR A 166 23.96 -12.02 -3.23
N ASP A 167 24.88 -11.10 -2.98
CA ASP A 167 25.76 -10.53 -3.98
C ASP A 167 26.99 -11.43 -4.11
N ALA A 168 27.01 -12.26 -5.14
CA ALA A 168 28.08 -13.24 -5.36
C ALA A 168 29.44 -12.57 -5.65
N ASP A 169 29.45 -11.38 -6.24
CA ASP A 169 30.69 -10.67 -6.59
C ASP A 169 31.39 -10.11 -5.35
N ASN A 170 30.60 -9.69 -4.35
CA ASN A 170 31.15 -9.08 -3.13
C ASN A 170 31.09 -10.02 -1.90
N GLY A 171 30.47 -11.19 -2.03
CA GLY A 171 30.25 -12.12 -0.91
C GLY A 171 29.34 -11.59 0.20
N LEU A 172 28.51 -10.60 -0.07
CA LEU A 172 27.70 -9.89 0.91
C LEU A 172 26.19 -10.13 0.70
N GLN A 173 25.46 -10.18 1.80
CA GLN A 173 24.00 -10.13 1.75
C GLN A 173 23.54 -8.69 1.69
N LYS A 174 22.71 -8.36 0.72
CA LYS A 174 22.06 -7.07 0.57
C LYS A 174 20.55 -7.20 0.75
N LEU A 175 19.96 -6.24 1.46
CA LEU A 175 18.50 -6.11 1.54
C LEU A 175 18.02 -5.23 0.37
N VAL A 176 17.35 -5.84 -0.59
CA VAL A 176 16.92 -5.18 -1.82
C VAL A 176 15.40 -5.06 -1.84
N GLU A 177 14.90 -3.89 -2.23
CA GLU A 177 13.47 -3.68 -2.46
C GLU A 177 13.11 -4.19 -3.85
N VAL A 178 12.12 -5.09 -3.89
CA VAL A 178 11.64 -5.73 -5.11
C VAL A 178 10.11 -5.71 -5.16
N TRP A 179 9.55 -6.00 -6.34
CA TRP A 179 8.12 -6.20 -6.48
C TRP A 179 7.66 -7.47 -5.76
N THR A 180 6.53 -7.37 -5.08
CA THR A 180 5.87 -8.50 -4.42
C THR A 180 5.51 -9.59 -5.45
N SER A 181 5.82 -10.83 -5.13
CA SER A 181 5.43 -11.97 -5.96
C SER A 181 3.91 -12.12 -6.07
N LYS A 182 3.42 -12.75 -7.15
CA LYS A 182 1.99 -13.05 -7.30
C LYS A 182 1.44 -13.91 -6.15
N ALA A 183 2.26 -14.78 -5.58
CA ALA A 183 1.89 -15.62 -4.44
C ALA A 183 1.70 -14.79 -3.17
N SER A 184 2.68 -13.93 -2.86
CA SER A 184 2.62 -12.99 -1.74
C SER A 184 1.45 -12.02 -1.90
N GLY A 185 1.23 -11.47 -3.10
CA GLY A 185 0.08 -10.62 -3.38
C GLY A 185 -1.28 -11.32 -3.16
N ARG A 186 -1.37 -12.63 -3.42
CA ARG A 186 -2.57 -13.42 -3.06
C ARG A 186 -2.73 -13.58 -1.55
N GLN A 187 -1.64 -13.77 -0.80
CA GLN A 187 -1.67 -13.86 0.66
C GLN A 187 -2.09 -12.54 1.30
N ARG A 188 -1.53 -11.40 0.84
CA ARG A 188 -1.94 -10.06 1.28
C ARG A 188 -3.42 -9.81 1.03
N ARG A 189 -3.89 -10.11 -0.18
CA ARG A 189 -5.31 -10.04 -0.54
C ARG A 189 -6.19 -10.87 0.40
N GLY A 190 -5.76 -12.08 0.76
CA GLY A 190 -6.48 -13.00 1.65
C GLY A 190 -6.57 -12.51 3.10
N ARG A 191 -6.00 -11.36 3.44
CA ARG A 191 -6.18 -10.72 4.75
C ARG A 191 -7.48 -9.94 4.85
N ALA A 192 -8.00 -9.41 3.73
CA ALA A 192 -9.30 -8.76 3.68
C ALA A 192 -10.45 -9.79 3.56
N GLY A 193 -11.64 -9.37 3.96
CA GLY A 193 -12.88 -10.09 3.67
C GLY A 193 -13.06 -11.41 4.41
N ARG A 194 -12.42 -11.62 5.55
CA ARG A 194 -12.54 -12.87 6.31
C ARG A 194 -13.82 -12.97 7.13
N THR A 195 -14.24 -11.87 7.71
CA THR A 195 -15.42 -11.79 8.60
C THR A 195 -16.60 -11.10 7.98
N GLN A 196 -16.35 -10.25 6.98
CA GLN A 196 -17.35 -9.46 6.26
C GLN A 196 -16.83 -9.10 4.86
N PRO A 197 -17.68 -8.60 3.95
CA PRO A 197 -17.22 -8.13 2.63
C PRO A 197 -16.06 -7.17 2.77
N GLY A 198 -15.01 -7.34 1.96
CA GLY A 198 -13.78 -6.58 2.06
C GLY A 198 -13.34 -5.97 0.74
N GLU A 199 -12.39 -5.04 0.82
CA GLU A 199 -11.82 -4.36 -0.34
C GLU A 199 -10.30 -4.39 -0.27
N VAL A 200 -9.68 -4.56 -1.43
CA VAL A 200 -8.22 -4.55 -1.61
C VAL A 200 -7.86 -3.50 -2.66
N CYS A 201 -7.13 -2.48 -2.24
CA CYS A 201 -6.53 -1.48 -3.13
C CYS A 201 -5.06 -1.84 -3.36
N ARG A 202 -4.71 -2.21 -4.59
CA ARG A 202 -3.33 -2.48 -5.00
C ARG A 202 -2.76 -1.23 -5.65
N ILE A 203 -1.76 -0.62 -5.01
CA ILE A 203 -1.10 0.60 -5.51
C ILE A 203 0.04 0.19 -6.47
N ILE A 204 -0.28 -0.70 -7.38
CA ILE A 204 0.56 -1.15 -8.48
C ILE A 204 -0.33 -1.32 -9.72
N PRO A 205 0.19 -1.08 -10.92
CA PRO A 205 -0.53 -1.39 -12.17
C PRO A 205 -0.93 -2.87 -12.24
N GLN A 206 -1.98 -3.15 -12.99
CA GLN A 206 -2.47 -4.52 -13.20
C GLN A 206 -1.50 -5.33 -14.07
#